data_6533b6fb93c20bc4597e764ba4222ea3
#
_entry.id   6533b6fb93c20bc4597e764ba4222ea3
#
_cell.length_a   1.000
_cell.length_b   1.000
_cell.length_c   1.000
_cell.angle_alpha   90.00
_cell.angle_beta   90.00
_cell.angle_gamma   90.00
#
_symmetry.space_group_name_H-M   'P 1'
#
loop_
_entity.id
_entity.type
_entity.pdbx_description
1 polymer ?
#
loop_
_entity_poly.entity_id
_entity_poly.type
_entity_poly.pdbx_seq_one_letter_code
_entity_poly.pdbx_strand_id
1 'polypeptide(L)'
;DPGQPPVTATTFTSNLTTPKIVLAIGAHPDDVEFGCGGTLAKWSAEGAVVHHLVCTDGSKGTWNPDADTAALVQSRQVEQRNAASALGTSGTVSFLGYVDGELEHSKEAIDRIALAIRTLKPNVVLSHDPWKRYRLHPDHRNTGLNVCDAIVAARDPHFLKHHFTDNGV
;
A
#
# COMPACT_ATOMS: atom_id res chain seq x y z
N ASP A 1 -25.35 -35.41 -27.89
CA ASP A 1 -25.84 -36.05 -26.67
C ASP A 1 -26.93 -35.18 -26.05
N PRO A 2 -28.22 -35.58 -26.06
CA PRO A 2 -29.32 -34.70 -25.67
C PRO A 2 -29.53 -34.63 -24.15
N GLY A 3 -28.50 -34.39 -23.38
CA GLY A 3 -28.59 -34.41 -21.93
C GLY A 3 -27.60 -33.50 -21.18
N GLN A 4 -26.74 -32.81 -21.90
CA GLN A 4 -25.79 -31.92 -21.22
C GLN A 4 -26.40 -30.49 -21.09
N PRO A 5 -26.52 -29.92 -19.86
CA PRO A 5 -26.98 -28.58 -19.73
C PRO A 5 -26.04 -27.62 -20.48
N PRO A 6 -26.56 -26.54 -21.04
CA PRO A 6 -25.72 -25.58 -21.77
C PRO A 6 -24.63 -25.06 -20.83
N VAL A 7 -23.37 -25.16 -21.28
CA VAL A 7 -22.25 -24.53 -20.60
C VAL A 7 -22.52 -23.03 -20.59
N THR A 8 -22.95 -22.51 -19.44
CA THR A 8 -23.09 -21.08 -19.27
C THR A 8 -21.70 -20.46 -19.40
N ALA A 9 -21.50 -19.65 -20.40
CA ALA A 9 -20.27 -18.91 -20.61
C ALA A 9 -19.98 -18.12 -19.34
N THR A 10 -18.89 -18.44 -18.65
CA THR A 10 -18.44 -17.65 -17.50
C THR A 10 -18.03 -16.30 -18.01
N THR A 11 -18.82 -15.29 -17.69
CA THR A 11 -18.49 -13.90 -18.06
C THR A 11 -17.36 -13.44 -17.16
N PHE A 12 -16.15 -13.34 -17.69
CA PHE A 12 -15.04 -12.74 -16.98
C PHE A 12 -15.20 -11.22 -16.99
N THR A 13 -15.21 -10.59 -15.82
CA THR A 13 -15.10 -9.15 -15.71
C THR A 13 -13.65 -8.77 -15.43
N SER A 14 -13.13 -7.82 -16.18
CA SER A 14 -11.79 -7.25 -15.98
C SER A 14 -11.75 -6.18 -14.90
N ASN A 15 -12.92 -5.76 -14.39
CA ASN A 15 -13.04 -4.71 -13.38
C ASN A 15 -13.43 -5.30 -12.03
N LEU A 16 -12.66 -4.94 -10.99
CA LEU A 16 -13.07 -5.18 -9.62
C LEU A 16 -14.25 -4.27 -9.27
N THR A 17 -15.21 -4.80 -8.51
CA THR A 17 -16.22 -3.98 -7.86
C THR A 17 -15.55 -3.00 -6.92
N THR A 18 -16.05 -1.77 -6.84
CA THR A 18 -15.51 -0.76 -5.94
C THR A 18 -15.50 -1.26 -4.50
N PRO A 19 -14.33 -1.37 -3.86
CA PRO A 19 -14.23 -1.82 -2.47
C PRO A 19 -14.72 -0.74 -1.52
N LYS A 20 -15.10 -1.12 -0.29
CA LYS A 20 -15.48 -0.15 0.74
C LYS A 20 -14.25 0.57 1.32
N ILE A 21 -13.20 -0.18 1.62
CA ILE A 21 -11.97 0.31 2.24
C ILE A 21 -10.78 -0.21 1.46
N VAL A 22 -9.89 0.69 1.09
CA VAL A 22 -8.66 0.42 0.34
C VAL A 22 -7.46 0.88 1.16
N LEU A 23 -6.41 0.09 1.18
CA LEU A 23 -5.09 0.48 1.67
C LEU A 23 -4.10 0.39 0.53
N ALA A 24 -3.58 1.53 0.08
CA ALA A 24 -2.51 1.62 -0.92
C ALA A 24 -1.17 1.86 -0.22
N ILE A 25 -0.20 0.97 -0.46
CA ILE A 25 1.10 0.96 0.20
C ILE A 25 2.19 1.18 -0.83
N GLY A 26 2.88 2.32 -0.75
CA GLY A 26 4.05 2.67 -1.56
C GLY A 26 5.35 2.56 -0.79
N ALA A 27 6.46 2.41 -1.50
CA ALA A 27 7.79 2.47 -0.90
C ALA A 27 8.16 3.91 -0.56
N HIS A 28 7.97 4.83 -1.49
CA HIS A 28 8.33 6.24 -1.37
C HIS A 28 7.11 7.15 -1.52
N PRO A 29 7.18 8.41 -1.05
CA PRO A 29 6.20 9.42 -1.43
C PRO A 29 6.20 9.58 -2.96
N ASP A 30 5.05 9.43 -3.60
CA ASP A 30 4.70 9.41 -5.03
C ASP A 30 4.35 8.03 -5.62
N ASP A 31 4.86 6.94 -5.10
CA ASP A 31 4.62 5.60 -5.65
C ASP A 31 3.14 5.24 -5.78
N VAL A 32 2.33 5.66 -4.81
CA VAL A 32 0.90 5.34 -4.77
C VAL A 32 0.16 5.99 -5.95
N GLU A 33 0.33 7.29 -6.15
CA GLU A 33 -0.34 8.01 -7.23
C GLU A 33 0.21 7.63 -8.60
N PHE A 34 1.51 7.42 -8.74
CA PHE A 34 2.10 6.95 -9.99
C PHE A 34 1.73 5.49 -10.32
N GLY A 35 1.63 4.64 -9.30
CA GLY A 35 1.34 3.22 -9.48
C GLY A 35 -0.13 2.91 -9.71
N CYS A 36 -1.04 3.55 -8.97
CA CYS A 36 -2.46 3.22 -8.99
C CYS A 36 -3.41 4.42 -8.82
N GLY A 37 -2.93 5.66 -8.95
CA GLY A 37 -3.71 6.88 -8.72
C GLY A 37 -5.02 6.93 -9.50
N GLY A 38 -5.03 6.54 -10.78
CA GLY A 38 -6.26 6.50 -11.58
C GLY A 38 -7.32 5.56 -11.01
N THR A 39 -6.91 4.38 -10.51
CA THR A 39 -7.81 3.43 -9.85
C THR A 39 -8.32 4.00 -8.53
N LEU A 40 -7.45 4.62 -7.73
CA LEU A 40 -7.82 5.20 -6.45
C LEU A 40 -8.78 6.38 -6.61
N ALA A 41 -8.54 7.26 -7.58
CA ALA A 41 -9.44 8.37 -7.90
C ALA A 41 -10.83 7.89 -8.31
N LYS A 42 -10.89 6.86 -9.17
CA LYS A 42 -12.15 6.23 -9.55
C LYS A 42 -12.89 5.68 -8.34
N TRP A 43 -12.25 4.86 -7.52
CA TRP A 43 -12.87 4.25 -6.35
C TRP A 43 -13.28 5.29 -5.30
N SER A 44 -12.47 6.34 -5.10
CA SER A 44 -12.81 7.46 -4.22
C SER A 44 -14.09 8.18 -4.71
N ALA A 45 -14.20 8.45 -6.00
CA ALA A 45 -15.39 9.05 -6.60
C ALA A 45 -16.64 8.14 -6.47
N GLU A 46 -16.44 6.84 -6.38
CA GLU A 46 -17.49 5.83 -6.17
C GLU A 46 -17.77 5.56 -4.68
N GLY A 47 -17.14 6.31 -3.76
CA GLY A 47 -17.41 6.28 -2.32
C GLY A 47 -16.51 5.35 -1.49
N ALA A 48 -15.44 4.81 -2.06
CA ALA A 48 -14.46 4.04 -1.28
C ALA A 48 -13.69 4.94 -0.30
N VAL A 49 -13.42 4.44 0.90
CA VAL A 49 -12.46 5.05 1.84
C VAL A 49 -11.08 4.54 1.47
N VAL A 50 -10.22 5.44 1.01
CA VAL A 50 -8.86 5.09 0.56
C VAL A 50 -7.85 5.62 1.55
N HIS A 51 -6.99 4.73 2.06
CA HIS A 51 -5.86 5.04 2.93
C HIS A 51 -4.56 4.87 2.18
N HIS A 52 -3.59 5.73 2.47
CA HIS A 52 -2.21 5.63 1.97
C HIS A 52 -1.26 5.30 3.10
N LEU A 53 -0.34 4.37 2.87
CA LEU A 53 0.78 4.06 3.74
C LEU A 53 2.07 4.12 2.93
N VAL A 54 3.01 4.95 3.34
CA VAL A 54 4.32 5.10 2.69
C VAL A 54 5.39 4.54 3.62
N CYS A 55 6.23 3.64 3.10
CA CYS A 55 7.20 2.93 3.92
C CYS A 55 8.42 3.77 4.26
N THR A 56 8.99 4.49 3.29
CA THR A 56 10.22 5.27 3.49
C THR A 56 9.96 6.77 3.46
N ASP A 57 10.96 7.52 3.87
CA ASP A 57 10.89 8.97 4.02
C ASP A 57 11.15 9.75 2.72
N GLY A 58 11.66 9.10 1.67
CA GLY A 58 12.02 9.74 0.40
C GLY A 58 13.21 10.68 0.50
N SER A 59 14.06 10.54 1.53
CA SER A 59 15.19 11.45 1.81
C SER A 59 16.26 11.47 0.73
N LYS A 60 16.34 10.44 -0.11
CA LYS A 60 17.31 10.35 -1.22
C LYS A 60 16.71 10.74 -2.57
N GLY A 61 15.52 11.30 -2.62
CA GLY A 61 14.82 11.72 -3.84
C GLY A 61 15.35 13.02 -4.47
N THR A 62 16.66 13.25 -4.42
CA THR A 62 17.33 14.42 -5.00
C THR A 62 18.70 14.07 -5.56
N TRP A 63 19.11 14.75 -6.63
CA TRP A 63 20.46 14.67 -7.20
C TRP A 63 21.43 15.71 -6.62
N ASN A 64 20.95 16.61 -5.77
CA ASN A 64 21.81 17.61 -5.12
C ASN A 64 22.45 16.99 -3.87
N PRO A 65 23.79 16.77 -3.84
CA PRO A 65 24.47 16.16 -2.70
C PRO A 65 24.45 17.07 -1.45
N ASP A 66 24.23 18.36 -1.62
CA ASP A 66 24.20 19.37 -0.53
C ASP A 66 22.77 19.68 -0.10
N ALA A 67 21.77 18.91 -0.50
CA ALA A 67 20.38 19.14 -0.15
C ALA A 67 20.15 18.94 1.36
N ASP A 68 19.32 19.79 1.94
CA ASP A 68 18.74 19.55 3.27
C ASP A 68 17.72 18.40 3.18
N THR A 69 18.17 17.20 3.49
CA THR A 69 17.34 16.00 3.42
C THR A 69 16.21 16.01 4.45
N ALA A 70 16.38 16.68 5.59
CA ALA A 70 15.32 16.81 6.59
C ALA A 70 14.17 17.68 6.07
N ALA A 71 14.49 18.81 5.45
CA ALA A 71 13.51 19.67 4.79
C ALA A 71 12.85 18.92 3.60
N LEU A 72 13.61 18.12 2.84
CA LEU A 72 13.09 17.32 1.76
C LEU A 72 12.04 16.31 2.27
N VAL A 73 12.33 15.57 3.33
CA VAL A 73 11.37 14.62 3.94
C VAL A 73 10.06 15.31 4.30
N GLN A 74 10.12 16.49 4.92
CA GLN A 74 8.92 17.24 5.26
C GLN A 74 8.13 17.66 4.02
N SER A 75 8.81 18.15 2.99
CA SER A 75 8.20 18.53 1.72
C SER A 75 7.50 17.32 1.06
N ARG A 76 8.19 16.18 0.97
CA ARG A 76 7.65 14.94 0.38
C ARG A 76 6.40 14.43 1.12
N GLN A 77 6.37 14.56 2.44
CA GLN A 77 5.15 14.22 3.20
C GLN A 77 3.97 15.14 2.90
N VAL A 78 4.22 16.44 2.71
CA VAL A 78 3.19 17.40 2.30
C VAL A 78 2.69 17.09 0.90
N GLU A 79 3.59 16.83 -0.04
CA GLU A 79 3.27 16.45 -1.42
C GLU A 79 2.40 15.20 -1.45
N GLN A 80 2.74 14.16 -0.68
CA GLN A 80 1.94 12.92 -0.61
C GLN A 80 0.52 13.18 -0.07
N ARG A 81 0.36 14.03 0.93
CA ARG A 81 -0.97 14.41 1.43
C ARG A 81 -1.77 15.21 0.39
N ASN A 82 -1.10 16.12 -0.34
CA ASN A 82 -1.73 16.88 -1.41
C ASN A 82 -2.15 15.96 -2.56
N ALA A 83 -1.31 15.00 -2.93
CA ALA A 83 -1.65 14.00 -3.95
C ALA A 83 -2.87 13.16 -3.53
N ALA A 84 -2.90 12.67 -2.30
CA ALA A 84 -4.05 11.96 -1.76
C ALA A 84 -5.34 12.80 -1.82
N SER A 85 -5.25 14.08 -1.44
CA SER A 85 -6.38 15.02 -1.54
C SER A 85 -6.83 15.23 -2.98
N ALA A 86 -5.90 15.38 -3.91
CA ALA A 86 -6.20 15.54 -5.35
C ALA A 86 -6.89 14.31 -5.95
N LEU A 87 -6.58 13.12 -5.44
CA LEU A 87 -7.26 11.85 -5.80
C LEU A 87 -8.64 11.70 -5.14
N GLY A 88 -9.06 12.65 -4.29
CA GLY A 88 -10.33 12.58 -3.57
C GLY A 88 -10.36 11.55 -2.45
N THR A 89 -9.20 11.11 -1.94
CA THR A 89 -9.15 10.08 -0.90
C THR A 89 -9.62 10.65 0.44
N SER A 90 -10.50 9.90 1.12
CA SER A 90 -11.12 10.30 2.39
C SER A 90 -10.50 9.62 3.62
N GLY A 91 -9.59 8.69 3.41
CA GLY A 91 -8.88 7.99 4.48
C GLY A 91 -7.66 8.73 4.98
N THR A 92 -6.77 8.01 5.66
CA THR A 92 -5.53 8.55 6.25
C THR A 92 -4.35 8.45 5.30
N VAL A 93 -3.37 9.35 5.46
CA VAL A 93 -2.03 9.25 4.86
C VAL A 93 -1.03 9.06 5.99
N SER A 94 -0.40 7.90 6.04
CA SER A 94 0.51 7.49 7.11
C SER A 94 1.89 7.16 6.56
N PHE A 95 2.92 7.33 7.40
CA PHE A 95 4.32 7.10 7.02
C PHE A 95 4.99 6.20 8.07
N LEU A 96 5.70 5.16 7.62
CA LEU A 96 6.48 4.31 8.52
C LEU A 96 7.84 4.93 8.87
N GLY A 97 8.39 5.79 8.02
CA GLY A 97 9.59 6.55 8.30
C GLY A 97 10.89 5.76 8.20
N TYR A 98 10.93 4.66 7.44
CA TYR A 98 12.20 4.03 7.10
C TYR A 98 13.02 4.94 6.20
N VAL A 99 14.34 4.83 6.27
CA VAL A 99 15.23 5.62 5.42
C VAL A 99 15.12 5.15 3.98
N ASP A 100 14.97 6.09 3.06
CA ASP A 100 14.97 5.83 1.62
C ASP A 100 16.20 5.03 1.18
N GLY A 101 16.00 3.94 0.43
CA GLY A 101 17.03 3.02 -0.02
C GLY A 101 17.50 2.00 1.01
N GLU A 102 16.95 2.01 2.23
CA GLU A 102 17.38 1.16 3.33
C GLU A 102 16.25 0.28 3.90
N LEU A 103 15.10 0.25 3.25
CA LEU A 103 14.01 -0.64 3.66
C LEU A 103 14.40 -2.10 3.44
N GLU A 104 14.36 -2.89 4.50
CA GLU A 104 14.61 -4.33 4.46
C GLU A 104 13.31 -5.14 4.44
N HIS A 105 13.36 -6.36 3.91
CA HIS A 105 12.34 -7.37 4.17
C HIS A 105 12.57 -7.91 5.59
N SER A 106 11.81 -7.43 6.55
CA SER A 106 12.07 -7.66 7.98
C SER A 106 10.79 -7.93 8.76
N LYS A 107 10.96 -8.64 9.89
CA LYS A 107 9.84 -8.90 10.82
C LYS A 107 9.25 -7.61 11.38
N GLU A 108 10.07 -6.59 11.60
CA GLU A 108 9.61 -5.29 12.09
C GLU A 108 8.71 -4.60 11.07
N ALA A 109 9.14 -4.53 9.78
CA ALA A 109 8.35 -3.92 8.73
C ALA A 109 7.03 -4.68 8.51
N ILE A 110 7.09 -6.02 8.52
CA ILE A 110 5.90 -6.89 8.41
C ILE A 110 4.94 -6.60 9.58
N ASP A 111 5.43 -6.51 10.79
CA ASP A 111 4.64 -6.21 12.00
C ASP A 111 3.90 -4.88 11.88
N ARG A 112 4.60 -3.79 11.55
CA ARG A 112 4.03 -2.45 11.41
C ARG A 112 2.99 -2.37 10.28
N ILE A 113 3.24 -3.02 9.15
CA ILE A 113 2.27 -3.09 8.05
C ILE A 113 1.06 -3.96 8.44
N ALA A 114 1.27 -5.10 9.10
CA ALA A 114 0.20 -5.95 9.58
C ALA A 114 -0.70 -5.24 10.61
N LEU A 115 -0.12 -4.40 11.48
CA LEU A 115 -0.88 -3.56 12.41
C LEU A 115 -1.77 -2.57 11.65
N ALA A 116 -1.26 -1.91 10.62
CA ALA A 116 -2.04 -1.01 9.79
C ALA A 116 -3.20 -1.75 9.10
N ILE A 117 -2.96 -2.95 8.55
CA ILE A 117 -3.99 -3.78 7.93
C ILE A 117 -5.07 -4.16 8.95
N ARG A 118 -4.70 -4.61 10.15
CA ARG A 118 -5.66 -4.97 11.22
C ARG A 118 -6.47 -3.78 11.68
N THR A 119 -5.85 -2.62 11.82
CA THR A 119 -6.51 -1.38 12.26
C THR A 119 -7.52 -0.88 11.24
N LEU A 120 -7.11 -0.83 9.97
CA LEU A 120 -7.93 -0.26 8.89
C LEU A 120 -8.92 -1.26 8.30
N LYS A 121 -8.68 -2.56 8.42
CA LYS A 121 -9.51 -3.66 7.90
C LYS A 121 -9.88 -3.49 6.42
N PRO A 122 -8.89 -3.25 5.53
CA PRO A 122 -9.18 -2.99 4.13
C PRO A 122 -9.75 -4.22 3.43
N ASN A 123 -10.65 -3.99 2.45
CA ASN A 123 -11.13 -5.04 1.56
C ASN A 123 -10.11 -5.35 0.46
N VAL A 124 -9.31 -4.34 0.09
CA VAL A 124 -8.27 -4.42 -0.93
C VAL A 124 -7.01 -3.74 -0.43
N VAL A 125 -5.87 -4.41 -0.61
CA VAL A 125 -4.54 -3.84 -0.43
C VAL A 125 -3.89 -3.75 -1.81
N LEU A 126 -3.37 -2.58 -2.16
CA LEU A 126 -2.58 -2.34 -3.36
C LEU A 126 -1.14 -2.05 -2.95
N SER A 127 -0.18 -2.66 -3.64
CA SER A 127 1.24 -2.43 -3.38
C SER A 127 2.10 -2.80 -4.57
N HIS A 128 3.42 -2.70 -4.39
CA HIS A 128 4.40 -3.15 -5.37
C HIS A 128 4.35 -4.66 -5.58
N ASP A 129 4.55 -5.10 -6.83
CA ASP A 129 4.79 -6.50 -7.17
C ASP A 129 6.28 -6.84 -6.92
N PRO A 130 6.60 -7.66 -5.91
CA PRO A 130 8.00 -7.94 -5.56
C PRO A 130 8.71 -8.86 -6.55
N TRP A 131 7.96 -9.56 -7.42
CA TRP A 131 8.49 -10.48 -8.42
C TRP A 131 8.61 -9.85 -9.81
N LYS A 132 8.16 -8.60 -9.97
CA LYS A 132 8.18 -7.92 -11.25
C LYS A 132 9.62 -7.69 -11.72
N ARG A 133 9.97 -8.29 -12.84
CA ARG A 133 11.26 -8.06 -13.51
C ARG A 133 11.41 -6.57 -13.87
N TYR A 134 12.63 -6.07 -13.86
CA TYR A 134 12.98 -4.66 -14.16
C TYR A 134 12.54 -3.62 -13.13
N ARG A 135 11.90 -4.00 -12.05
CA ARG A 135 11.75 -3.16 -10.86
C ARG A 135 13.00 -3.30 -10.00
N LEU A 136 14.01 -2.46 -10.27
CA LEU A 136 15.35 -2.65 -9.68
C LEU A 136 15.50 -2.00 -8.31
N HIS A 137 14.64 -1.03 -7.95
CA HIS A 137 14.74 -0.37 -6.66
C HIS A 137 14.49 -1.36 -5.51
N PRO A 138 15.45 -1.50 -4.56
CA PRO A 138 15.31 -2.48 -3.48
C PRO A 138 14.08 -2.22 -2.60
N ASP A 139 13.76 -0.95 -2.29
CA ASP A 139 12.61 -0.61 -1.47
C ASP A 139 11.28 -1.03 -2.11
N HIS A 140 11.13 -0.91 -3.44
CA HIS A 140 9.92 -1.38 -4.13
C HIS A 140 9.72 -2.89 -3.95
N ARG A 141 10.80 -3.66 -4.13
CA ARG A 141 10.76 -5.11 -3.94
C ARG A 141 10.50 -5.48 -2.48
N ASN A 142 11.20 -4.84 -1.56
CA ASN A 142 11.07 -5.12 -0.13
C ASN A 142 9.71 -4.65 0.42
N THR A 143 9.15 -3.54 -0.06
CA THR A 143 7.77 -3.16 0.24
C THR A 143 6.79 -4.25 -0.19
N GLY A 144 6.90 -4.73 -1.44
CA GLY A 144 6.04 -5.80 -1.95
C GLY A 144 6.13 -7.09 -1.12
N LEU A 145 7.34 -7.53 -0.76
CA LEU A 145 7.56 -8.72 0.08
C LEU A 145 6.97 -8.52 1.49
N ASN A 146 7.27 -7.39 2.14
CA ASN A 146 6.74 -7.06 3.47
C ASN A 146 5.21 -7.03 3.47
N VAL A 147 4.58 -6.47 2.43
CA VAL A 147 3.12 -6.40 2.31
C VAL A 147 2.50 -7.78 2.12
N CYS A 148 3.08 -8.64 1.27
CA CYS A 148 2.60 -10.01 1.08
C CYS A 148 2.60 -10.79 2.40
N ASP A 149 3.70 -10.74 3.15
CA ASP A 149 3.83 -11.42 4.43
C ASP A 149 2.95 -10.79 5.51
N ALA A 150 2.80 -9.46 5.50
CA ALA A 150 1.93 -8.75 6.44
C ALA A 150 0.44 -9.09 6.25
N ILE A 151 -0.02 -9.29 5.00
CA ILE A 151 -1.39 -9.76 4.73
C ILE A 151 -1.63 -11.13 5.34
N VAL A 152 -0.67 -12.05 5.21
CA VAL A 152 -0.77 -13.38 5.82
C VAL A 152 -0.79 -13.27 7.35
N ALA A 153 0.13 -12.49 7.92
CA ALA A 153 0.22 -12.30 9.36
C ALA A 153 -1.03 -11.61 9.95
N ALA A 154 -1.57 -10.60 9.25
CA ALA A 154 -2.75 -9.87 9.70
C ALA A 154 -4.02 -10.73 9.73
N ARG A 155 -4.13 -11.69 8.80
CA ARG A 155 -5.27 -12.60 8.70
C ARG A 155 -5.31 -13.64 9.82
N ASP A 156 -4.14 -14.07 10.32
CA ASP A 156 -4.03 -15.19 11.24
C ASP A 156 -3.98 -14.69 12.70
N PRO A 157 -4.91 -15.14 13.58
CA PRO A 157 -4.95 -14.70 14.97
C PRO A 157 -3.79 -15.24 15.83
N HIS A 158 -3.03 -16.19 15.33
CA HIS A 158 -1.86 -16.74 16.03
C HIS A 158 -0.57 -15.95 15.76
N PHE A 159 -0.55 -15.10 14.70
CA PHE A 159 0.56 -14.22 14.40
C PHE A 159 0.42 -12.88 15.13
N LEU A 160 1.54 -12.30 15.56
CA LEU A 160 1.61 -10.95 16.11
C LEU A 160 0.53 -10.69 17.18
N LYS A 161 0.47 -11.57 18.18
CA LYS A 161 -0.56 -11.56 19.25
C LYS A 161 -0.58 -10.26 20.05
N HIS A 162 0.56 -9.57 20.16
CA HIS A 162 0.68 -8.28 20.83
C HIS A 162 -0.21 -7.19 20.18
N HIS A 163 -0.58 -7.30 18.91
CA HIS A 163 -1.53 -6.37 18.31
C HIS A 163 -2.89 -6.37 19.02
N PHE A 164 -3.33 -7.53 19.50
CA PHE A 164 -4.61 -7.64 20.20
C PHE A 164 -4.52 -7.16 21.65
N THR A 165 -3.39 -7.40 22.33
CA THR A 165 -3.19 -7.03 23.72
C THR A 165 -2.80 -5.56 23.90
N ASP A 166 -1.93 -5.06 23.04
CA ASP A 166 -1.31 -3.75 23.20
C ASP A 166 -2.02 -2.67 22.39
N ASN A 167 -2.61 -3.03 21.25
CA ASN A 167 -3.24 -2.10 20.30
C ASN A 167 -4.75 -2.26 20.20
N GLY A 168 -5.33 -3.33 20.73
CA GLY A 168 -6.78 -3.54 20.77
C GLY A 168 -7.45 -3.73 19.39
N VAL A 169 -6.73 -4.29 18.41
CA VAL A 169 -7.22 -4.50 17.02
C VAL A 169 -7.68 -5.91 16.74
#